data_46489aac297c0203b0e36ef410301cd0
#
_entry.id   46489aac297c0203b0e36ef410301cd0
#
_cell.length_a   1.000
_cell.length_b   1.000
_cell.length_c   1.000
_cell.angle_alpha   90.00
_cell.angle_beta   90.00
_cell.angle_gamma   90.00
#
_symmetry.space_group_name_H-M   'P 1'
#
loop_
_entity.id
_entity.type
_entity.pdbx_description
1 polymer ?
#
loop_
_entity_poly.entity_id
_entity_poly.type
_entity_poly.pdbx_seq_one_letter_code
_entity_poly.pdbx_strand_id
1 'polypeptide(L)'
;IFLDQKRAIIDATAPHVVEPDAPGADELVVSLYHTIDAGKLALHRDEVKALFARNAALRGRAARYIASAGSLMLDSRRAEACSANFEKVRRYVKRLCTRLLPRTEGTASEELRLLSAITPKGMVFYRGTVEALADRYVVFRDDYGAVSRLLLELIRAEALARGYHIITCPCAMHP
;
A
#
# COMPACT_ATOMS: atom_id res chain seq x y z
N ILE A 1 -11.40 6.55 9.79
CA ILE A 1 -12.58 5.71 9.55
C ILE A 1 -13.25 5.45 10.88
N PHE A 2 -14.56 5.62 10.94
CA PHE A 2 -15.41 5.37 12.11
C PHE A 2 -16.28 4.16 11.79
N LEU A 3 -15.82 2.98 12.19
CA LEU A 3 -16.44 1.70 11.81
C LEU A 3 -17.89 1.58 12.31
N ASP A 4 -18.13 2.00 13.55
CA ASP A 4 -19.45 1.94 14.19
C ASP A 4 -20.51 2.78 13.46
N GLN A 5 -20.06 3.85 12.81
CA GLN A 5 -20.92 4.79 12.07
C GLN A 5 -20.88 4.55 10.56
N LYS A 6 -20.04 3.64 10.08
CA LYS A 6 -19.75 3.42 8.66
C LYS A 6 -19.42 4.73 7.92
N ARG A 7 -18.59 5.58 8.55
CA ARG A 7 -18.19 6.88 8.03
C ARG A 7 -16.67 6.98 7.94
N ALA A 8 -16.19 7.74 6.96
CA ALA A 8 -14.78 8.08 6.81
C ALA A 8 -14.63 9.58 6.57
N ILE A 9 -13.52 10.16 7.02
CA ILE A 9 -13.07 11.49 6.64
C ILE A 9 -11.81 11.28 5.83
N ILE A 10 -11.80 11.82 4.62
CA ILE A 10 -10.70 11.64 3.65
C ILE A 10 -10.16 13.04 3.31
N ASP A 11 -8.84 13.17 3.31
CA ASP A 11 -8.17 14.31 2.71
C ASP A 11 -8.08 14.09 1.19
N ALA A 12 -8.90 14.85 0.45
CA ALA A 12 -8.96 14.79 -1.01
C ALA A 12 -8.01 15.78 -1.70
N THR A 13 -7.02 16.31 -0.98
CA THR A 13 -6.03 17.25 -1.53
C THR A 13 -5.02 16.52 -2.42
N ALA A 14 -4.58 17.15 -3.50
CA ALA A 14 -3.52 16.60 -4.34
C ALA A 14 -2.28 16.18 -3.52
N PRO A 15 -1.63 15.03 -3.82
CA PRO A 15 -1.77 14.19 -5.01
C PRO A 15 -2.87 13.12 -4.92
N HIS A 16 -3.54 12.96 -3.79
CA HIS A 16 -4.54 11.91 -3.53
C HIS A 16 -5.96 12.45 -3.73
N VAL A 17 -6.20 13.03 -4.90
CA VAL A 17 -7.52 13.59 -5.22
C VAL A 17 -8.57 12.47 -5.22
N VAL A 18 -9.62 12.67 -4.45
CA VAL A 18 -10.80 11.80 -4.43
C VAL A 18 -11.98 12.66 -4.88
N GLU A 19 -12.55 12.30 -6.02
CA GLU A 19 -13.79 12.92 -6.49
C GLU A 19 -14.99 12.18 -5.90
N PRO A 20 -15.96 12.89 -5.34
CA PRO A 20 -17.17 12.24 -4.81
C PRO A 20 -18.07 11.73 -5.93
N ASP A 21 -18.64 10.55 -5.75
CA ASP A 21 -19.57 9.94 -6.71
C ASP A 21 -20.98 10.54 -6.61
N ALA A 22 -21.43 10.86 -5.40
CA ALA A 22 -22.75 11.42 -5.11
C ALA A 22 -22.68 12.60 -4.12
N PRO A 23 -22.08 13.73 -4.51
CA PRO A 23 -21.86 14.86 -3.62
C PRO A 23 -23.20 15.45 -3.13
N GLY A 24 -23.32 15.58 -1.81
CA GLY A 24 -24.52 16.09 -1.15
C GLY A 24 -25.60 15.05 -0.86
N ALA A 25 -25.51 13.85 -1.45
CA ALA A 25 -26.40 12.73 -1.11
C ALA A 25 -25.73 11.80 -0.07
N ASP A 26 -24.66 11.12 -0.47
CA ASP A 26 -23.94 10.18 0.38
C ASP A 26 -22.62 10.76 0.91
N GLU A 27 -22.08 11.78 0.25
CA GLU A 27 -20.78 12.38 0.57
C GLU A 27 -20.90 13.87 0.81
N LEU A 28 -20.28 14.32 1.89
CA LEU A 28 -20.17 15.74 2.23
C LEU A 28 -18.79 16.27 1.83
N VAL A 29 -18.75 17.21 0.90
CA VAL A 29 -17.53 17.92 0.54
C VAL A 29 -17.36 19.15 1.45
N VAL A 30 -16.30 19.13 2.27
CA VAL A 30 -15.95 20.25 3.13
C VAL A 30 -14.77 21.01 2.53
N SER A 31 -15.03 22.21 2.01
CA SER A 31 -13.96 23.10 1.54
C SER A 31 -13.38 23.92 2.67
N LEU A 32 -12.06 23.90 2.83
CA LEU A 32 -11.34 24.70 3.81
C LEU A 32 -10.90 26.06 3.25
N TYR A 33 -11.28 26.41 2.03
CA TYR A 33 -10.89 27.71 1.43
C TYR A 33 -11.36 28.92 2.23
N HIS A 34 -12.50 28.80 2.92
CA HIS A 34 -13.01 29.90 3.76
C HIS A 34 -12.16 30.17 5.01
N THR A 35 -11.26 29.25 5.39
CA THR A 35 -10.32 29.44 6.49
C THR A 35 -9.06 30.18 6.07
N ILE A 36 -8.87 30.41 4.77
CA ILE A 36 -7.71 31.04 4.18
C ILE A 36 -7.93 32.57 4.12
N ASP A 37 -7.01 33.32 4.69
CA ASP A 37 -6.95 34.76 4.51
C ASP A 37 -6.29 35.13 3.17
N ALA A 38 -7.12 35.26 2.15
CA ALA A 38 -6.64 35.55 0.79
C ALA A 38 -5.87 36.89 0.72
N GLY A 39 -6.21 37.87 1.56
CA GLY A 39 -5.50 39.15 1.61
C GLY A 39 -4.06 38.97 2.11
N LYS A 40 -3.86 38.23 3.19
CA LYS A 40 -2.53 37.90 3.69
C LYS A 40 -1.73 37.06 2.69
N LEU A 41 -2.34 36.04 2.07
CA LEU A 41 -1.66 35.27 1.05
C LEU A 41 -1.23 36.09 -0.16
N ALA A 42 -2.01 37.07 -0.57
CA ALA A 42 -1.68 37.93 -1.69
C ALA A 42 -0.39 38.75 -1.43
N LEU A 43 -0.13 39.13 -0.18
CA LEU A 43 1.10 39.83 0.21
C LEU A 43 2.36 38.96 0.07
N HIS A 44 2.21 37.64 0.18
CA HIS A 44 3.29 36.66 0.09
C HIS A 44 3.27 35.86 -1.21
N ARG A 45 2.60 36.35 -2.26
CA ARG A 45 2.36 35.61 -3.50
C ARG A 45 3.61 34.98 -4.09
N ASP A 46 4.68 35.75 -4.21
CA ASP A 46 5.90 35.26 -4.89
C ASP A 46 6.66 34.26 -4.03
N GLU A 47 6.68 34.47 -2.72
CA GLU A 47 7.22 33.47 -1.77
C GLU A 47 6.45 32.17 -1.81
N VAL A 48 5.13 32.21 -1.77
CA VAL A 48 4.25 31.04 -1.86
C VAL A 48 4.49 30.30 -3.16
N LYS A 49 4.56 30.98 -4.32
CA LYS A 49 4.86 30.37 -5.60
C LYS A 49 6.24 29.70 -5.62
N ALA A 50 7.26 30.35 -5.07
CA ALA A 50 8.60 29.80 -4.97
C ALA A 50 8.64 28.53 -4.11
N LEU A 51 7.94 28.53 -2.97
CA LEU A 51 7.81 27.37 -2.09
C LEU A 51 7.10 26.20 -2.77
N PHE A 52 6.01 26.44 -3.51
CA PHE A 52 5.32 25.42 -4.27
C PHE A 52 6.22 24.82 -5.37
N ALA A 53 6.93 25.65 -6.13
CA ALA A 53 7.86 25.20 -7.16
C ALA A 53 9.00 24.35 -6.56
N ARG A 54 9.57 24.79 -5.43
CA ARG A 54 10.60 24.04 -4.70
C ARG A 54 10.08 22.70 -4.20
N ASN A 55 8.87 22.69 -3.63
CA ASN A 55 8.23 21.46 -3.15
C ASN A 55 8.01 20.46 -4.30
N ALA A 56 7.48 20.92 -5.44
CA ALA A 56 7.29 20.09 -6.63
C ALA A 56 8.62 19.49 -7.13
N ALA A 57 9.69 20.30 -7.19
CA ALA A 57 11.02 19.83 -7.59
C ALA A 57 11.58 18.77 -6.62
N LEU A 58 11.42 18.97 -5.31
CA LEU A 58 11.86 18.01 -4.28
C LEU A 58 11.07 16.70 -4.35
N ARG A 59 9.75 16.78 -4.51
CA ARG A 59 8.90 15.58 -4.70
C ARG A 59 9.30 14.81 -5.94
N GLY A 60 9.50 15.48 -7.09
CA GLY A 60 9.95 14.83 -8.32
C GLY A 60 11.32 14.16 -8.17
N ARG A 61 12.23 14.76 -7.40
CA ARG A 61 13.53 14.16 -7.10
C ARG A 61 13.38 12.92 -6.21
N ALA A 62 12.56 13.00 -5.16
CA ALA A 62 12.28 11.86 -4.28
C ALA A 62 11.66 10.69 -5.05
N ALA A 63 10.67 10.96 -5.92
CA ALA A 63 10.04 9.94 -6.75
C ALA A 63 11.07 9.22 -7.65
N ARG A 64 12.03 9.94 -8.25
CA ARG A 64 13.09 9.32 -9.05
C ARG A 64 14.01 8.41 -8.22
N TYR A 65 14.36 8.80 -7.00
CA TYR A 65 15.15 7.93 -6.11
C TYR A 65 14.40 6.67 -5.71
N ILE A 66 13.12 6.78 -5.40
CA ILE A 66 12.26 5.64 -5.07
C ILE A 66 12.15 4.69 -6.27
N ALA A 67 11.92 5.21 -7.47
CA ALA A 67 11.87 4.41 -8.68
C ALA A 67 13.20 3.69 -8.97
N SER A 68 14.34 4.38 -8.77
CA SER A 68 15.67 3.77 -8.92
C SER A 68 15.90 2.65 -7.89
N ALA A 69 15.52 2.86 -6.65
CA ALA A 69 15.60 1.84 -5.61
C ALA A 69 14.72 0.62 -5.96
N GLY A 70 13.50 0.85 -6.45
CA GLY A 70 12.62 -0.21 -6.93
C GLY A 70 13.23 -1.03 -8.06
N SER A 71 13.87 -0.37 -9.04
CA SER A 71 14.57 -1.04 -10.15
C SER A 71 15.71 -1.93 -9.66
N LEU A 72 16.56 -1.43 -8.75
CA LEU A 72 17.64 -2.21 -8.14
C LEU A 72 17.13 -3.43 -7.37
N MET A 73 16.02 -3.27 -6.63
CA MET A 73 15.38 -4.39 -5.95
C MET A 73 14.86 -5.44 -6.91
N LEU A 74 14.33 -5.03 -8.07
CA LEU A 74 13.87 -5.97 -9.10
C LEU A 74 15.04 -6.75 -9.71
N ASP A 75 16.15 -6.10 -9.98
CA ASP A 75 17.34 -6.76 -10.54
C ASP A 75 17.98 -7.74 -9.54
N SER A 76 18.06 -7.36 -8.27
CA SER A 76 18.49 -8.27 -7.19
C SER A 76 17.61 -9.53 -7.17
N ARG A 77 16.29 -9.35 -7.19
CA ARG A 77 15.34 -10.48 -7.20
C ARG A 77 15.46 -11.38 -8.43
N ARG A 78 15.73 -10.81 -9.61
CA ARG A 78 15.96 -11.59 -10.83
C ARG A 78 17.19 -12.48 -10.70
N ALA A 79 18.29 -11.92 -10.18
CA ALA A 79 19.52 -12.67 -9.95
C ALA A 79 19.32 -13.83 -8.96
N GLU A 80 18.59 -13.58 -7.88
CA GLU A 80 18.31 -14.56 -6.84
C GLU A 80 17.32 -15.64 -7.33
N ALA A 81 16.32 -15.26 -8.13
CA ALA A 81 15.35 -16.19 -8.72
C ALA A 81 15.99 -17.26 -9.60
N CYS A 82 17.13 -16.98 -10.23
CA CYS A 82 17.88 -17.96 -11.00
C CYS A 82 18.38 -19.16 -10.15
N SER A 83 18.55 -18.94 -8.84
CA SER A 83 19.02 -19.97 -7.89
C SER A 83 17.88 -20.68 -7.15
N ALA A 84 16.64 -20.19 -7.27
CA ALA A 84 15.50 -20.69 -6.53
C ALA A 84 14.91 -21.98 -7.15
N ASN A 85 14.60 -22.97 -6.31
CA ASN A 85 13.90 -24.15 -6.75
C ASN A 85 12.38 -23.94 -6.68
N PHE A 86 11.80 -23.40 -7.75
CA PHE A 86 10.37 -23.05 -7.83
C PHE A 86 9.43 -24.24 -7.56
N GLU A 87 9.80 -25.45 -7.95
CA GLU A 87 8.99 -26.64 -7.71
C GLU A 87 8.92 -26.99 -6.21
N LYS A 88 10.02 -26.78 -5.49
CA LYS A 88 10.01 -26.92 -4.02
C LYS A 88 9.09 -25.90 -3.38
N VAL A 89 9.13 -24.64 -3.83
CA VAL A 89 8.28 -23.56 -3.32
C VAL A 89 6.81 -23.88 -3.55
N ARG A 90 6.43 -24.25 -4.77
CA ARG A 90 5.04 -24.62 -5.11
C ARG A 90 4.52 -25.78 -4.24
N ARG A 91 5.32 -26.84 -4.09
CA ARG A 91 4.93 -27.98 -3.24
C ARG A 91 4.79 -27.59 -1.78
N TYR A 92 5.67 -26.71 -1.30
CA TYR A 92 5.59 -26.17 0.06
C TYR A 92 4.31 -25.37 0.27
N VAL A 93 4.03 -24.39 -0.62
CA VAL A 93 2.83 -23.56 -0.54
C VAL A 93 1.57 -24.39 -0.60
N LYS A 94 1.47 -25.37 -1.51
CA LYS A 94 0.31 -26.25 -1.61
C LYS A 94 0.05 -26.99 -0.30
N ARG A 95 1.07 -27.54 0.34
CA ARG A 95 0.94 -28.22 1.65
C ARG A 95 0.55 -27.24 2.75
N LEU A 96 1.17 -26.07 2.77
CA LEU A 96 0.87 -25.03 3.75
C LEU A 96 -0.60 -24.59 3.65
N CYS A 97 -1.05 -24.23 2.45
CA CYS A 97 -2.42 -23.79 2.22
C CYS A 97 -3.44 -24.92 2.47
N THR A 98 -3.11 -26.17 2.17
CA THR A 98 -4.00 -27.29 2.52
C THR A 98 -4.19 -27.42 4.02
N ARG A 99 -3.18 -27.11 4.81
CA ARG A 99 -3.24 -27.20 6.28
C ARG A 99 -3.88 -25.97 6.92
N LEU A 100 -3.59 -24.77 6.42
CA LEU A 100 -3.97 -23.52 7.06
C LEU A 100 -5.21 -22.86 6.46
N LEU A 101 -5.51 -23.15 5.20
CA LEU A 101 -6.59 -22.52 4.43
C LEU A 101 -7.53 -23.60 3.87
N PRO A 102 -8.40 -24.23 4.67
CA PRO A 102 -9.42 -25.13 4.14
C PRO A 102 -10.30 -24.41 3.12
N ARG A 103 -10.92 -25.14 2.19
CA ARG A 103 -11.85 -24.52 1.24
C ARG A 103 -13.05 -23.93 1.97
N THR A 104 -13.51 -22.78 1.51
CA THR A 104 -14.71 -22.12 2.02
C THR A 104 -15.74 -22.00 0.90
N GLU A 105 -17.00 -21.80 1.27
CA GLU A 105 -18.08 -21.48 0.34
C GLU A 105 -18.19 -19.96 0.04
N GLY A 106 -17.23 -19.19 0.55
CA GLY A 106 -17.19 -17.73 0.36
C GLY A 106 -16.86 -17.32 -1.07
N THR A 107 -17.25 -16.12 -1.43
CA THR A 107 -16.87 -15.50 -2.70
C THR A 107 -15.46 -14.95 -2.59
N ALA A 108 -14.57 -15.43 -3.46
CA ALA A 108 -13.19 -14.94 -3.52
C ALA A 108 -13.17 -13.46 -3.90
N SER A 109 -12.44 -12.67 -3.14
CA SER A 109 -12.24 -11.25 -3.42
C SER A 109 -10.91 -10.76 -2.87
N GLU A 110 -10.43 -9.65 -3.38
CA GLU A 110 -9.16 -9.07 -2.98
C GLU A 110 -9.30 -7.58 -2.72
N GLU A 111 -8.69 -7.14 -1.63
CA GLU A 111 -8.57 -5.73 -1.28
C GLU A 111 -7.09 -5.36 -1.15
N LEU A 112 -6.72 -4.20 -1.71
CA LEU A 112 -5.37 -3.64 -1.58
C LEU A 112 -5.34 -2.65 -0.44
N ARG A 113 -4.42 -2.85 0.52
CA ARG A 113 -4.15 -1.89 1.60
C ARG A 113 -2.66 -1.63 1.74
N LEU A 114 -2.30 -0.42 2.14
CA LEU A 114 -0.92 -0.05 2.41
C LEU A 114 -0.65 -0.15 3.92
N LEU A 115 0.33 -0.98 4.29
CA LEU A 115 0.80 -1.14 5.68
C LEU A 115 2.09 -0.38 5.97
N SER A 116 2.68 0.25 4.97
CA SER A 116 3.91 1.01 5.13
C SER A 116 3.84 2.31 4.36
N ALA A 117 4.58 3.30 4.81
CA ALA A 117 4.73 4.58 4.14
C ALA A 117 6.19 5.04 4.16
N ILE A 118 6.62 5.70 3.09
CA ILE A 118 7.91 6.41 3.05
C ILE A 118 7.66 7.82 3.54
N THR A 119 8.30 8.18 4.64
CA THR A 119 8.18 9.50 5.27
C THR A 119 9.52 10.22 5.30
N PRO A 120 9.57 11.54 5.60
CA PRO A 120 10.82 12.25 5.80
C PRO A 120 11.69 11.69 6.94
N LYS A 121 11.11 10.92 7.84
CA LYS A 121 11.80 10.26 8.96
C LYS A 121 12.23 8.82 8.64
N GLY A 122 12.00 8.35 7.41
CA GLY A 122 12.27 7.00 6.96
C GLY A 122 10.99 6.20 6.70
N MET A 123 11.14 4.90 6.53
CA MET A 123 10.02 3.99 6.32
C MET A 123 9.31 3.69 7.64
N VAL A 124 8.00 3.86 7.64
CA VAL A 124 7.11 3.52 8.76
C VAL A 124 6.30 2.29 8.38
N PHE A 125 6.19 1.35 9.28
CA PHE A 125 5.37 0.16 9.14
C PHE A 125 4.28 0.14 10.22
N TYR A 126 3.02 0.01 9.80
CA TYR A 126 1.86 0.06 10.69
C TYR A 126 1.51 -1.33 11.22
N ARG A 127 2.37 -1.86 12.09
CA ARG A 127 2.23 -3.21 12.67
C ARG A 127 0.92 -3.38 13.43
N GLY A 128 0.48 -2.37 14.17
CA GLY A 128 -0.77 -2.41 14.94
C GLY A 128 -2.02 -2.68 14.08
N THR A 129 -1.99 -2.30 12.79
CA THR A 129 -3.08 -2.62 11.86
C THR A 129 -3.15 -4.12 11.59
N VAL A 130 -2.00 -4.77 11.43
CA VAL A 130 -1.96 -6.23 11.23
C VAL A 130 -2.44 -6.95 12.49
N GLU A 131 -1.99 -6.50 13.67
CA GLU A 131 -2.38 -7.07 14.98
C GLU A 131 -3.88 -6.93 15.26
N ALA A 132 -4.49 -5.84 14.77
CA ALA A 132 -5.94 -5.64 14.91
C ALA A 132 -6.78 -6.48 13.92
N LEU A 133 -6.19 -6.95 12.82
CA LEU A 133 -6.90 -7.66 11.76
C LEU A 133 -6.68 -9.19 11.79
N ALA A 134 -5.69 -9.68 12.51
CA ALA A 134 -5.30 -11.08 12.44
C ALA A 134 -5.03 -11.69 13.82
N ASP A 135 -5.67 -12.82 14.10
CA ASP A 135 -5.45 -13.61 15.35
C ASP A 135 -4.25 -14.56 15.24
N ARG A 136 -3.82 -14.87 14.02
CA ARG A 136 -2.72 -15.81 13.76
C ARG A 136 -1.76 -15.25 12.71
N TYR A 137 -0.48 -15.48 12.96
CA TYR A 137 0.59 -15.01 12.08
C TYR A 137 1.42 -16.19 11.57
N VAL A 138 1.76 -16.13 10.29
CA VAL A 138 2.78 -16.99 9.69
C VAL A 138 3.89 -16.09 9.18
N VAL A 139 5.06 -16.22 9.76
CA VAL A 139 6.22 -15.41 9.42
C VAL A 139 7.16 -16.24 8.55
N PHE A 140 7.51 -15.71 7.39
CA PHE A 140 8.53 -16.27 6.51
C PHE A 140 9.80 -15.45 6.64
N ARG A 141 10.90 -16.13 6.93
CA ARG A 141 12.22 -15.50 6.89
C ARG A 141 12.84 -15.78 5.51
N ASP A 142 13.18 -14.73 4.82
CA ASP A 142 13.88 -14.77 3.53
C ASP A 142 15.00 -13.75 3.57
N ASP A 143 16.21 -14.24 3.82
CA ASP A 143 17.37 -13.37 4.06
C ASP A 143 17.81 -12.59 2.81
N TYR A 144 17.40 -13.05 1.62
CA TYR A 144 17.76 -12.45 0.34
C TYR A 144 16.57 -11.87 -0.44
N GLY A 145 15.33 -12.07 0.01
CA GLY A 145 14.13 -11.57 -0.66
C GLY A 145 13.74 -12.29 -1.96
N ALA A 146 14.46 -13.35 -2.32
CA ALA A 146 14.34 -14.03 -3.60
C ALA A 146 13.05 -14.82 -3.78
N VAL A 147 12.62 -15.47 -2.71
CA VAL A 147 11.56 -16.49 -2.75
C VAL A 147 10.26 -15.99 -2.13
N SER A 148 10.36 -15.04 -1.20
CA SER A 148 9.22 -14.54 -0.43
C SER A 148 8.11 -13.98 -1.31
N ARG A 149 8.44 -13.24 -2.36
CA ARG A 149 7.44 -12.70 -3.29
C ARG A 149 6.69 -13.80 -4.02
N LEU A 150 7.41 -14.74 -4.64
CA LEU A 150 6.79 -15.87 -5.32
C LEU A 150 5.93 -16.70 -4.35
N LEU A 151 6.43 -16.92 -3.13
CA LEU A 151 5.71 -17.63 -2.10
C LEU A 151 4.40 -16.92 -1.74
N LEU A 152 4.43 -15.61 -1.52
CA LEU A 152 3.23 -14.83 -1.22
C LEU A 152 2.25 -14.78 -2.39
N GLU A 153 2.74 -14.64 -3.63
CA GLU A 153 1.89 -14.70 -4.84
C GLU A 153 1.20 -16.06 -5.00
N LEU A 154 1.90 -17.14 -4.72
CA LEU A 154 1.31 -18.49 -4.75
C LEU A 154 0.30 -18.69 -3.61
N ILE A 155 0.58 -18.20 -2.41
CA ILE A 155 -0.39 -18.24 -1.29
C ILE A 155 -1.64 -17.42 -1.65
N ARG A 156 -1.46 -16.22 -2.22
CA ARG A 156 -2.54 -15.38 -2.71
C ARG A 156 -3.43 -16.13 -3.70
N ALA A 157 -2.84 -16.74 -4.73
CA ALA A 157 -3.57 -17.51 -5.74
C ALA A 157 -4.32 -18.70 -5.13
N GLU A 158 -3.69 -19.44 -4.21
CA GLU A 158 -4.31 -20.58 -3.51
C GLU A 158 -5.46 -20.11 -2.59
N ALA A 159 -5.32 -18.98 -1.91
CA ALA A 159 -6.36 -18.43 -1.04
C ALA A 159 -7.61 -18.03 -1.85
N LEU A 160 -7.42 -17.31 -2.95
CA LEU A 160 -8.51 -16.95 -3.86
C LEU A 160 -9.18 -18.20 -4.45
N ALA A 161 -8.41 -19.21 -4.90
CA ALA A 161 -8.94 -20.46 -5.44
C ALA A 161 -9.72 -21.29 -4.39
N ARG A 162 -9.58 -20.96 -3.10
CA ARG A 162 -10.27 -21.59 -1.98
C ARG A 162 -11.45 -20.79 -1.46
N GLY A 163 -11.80 -19.66 -2.09
CA GLY A 163 -12.95 -18.82 -1.75
C GLY A 163 -12.70 -17.80 -0.64
N TYR A 164 -11.44 -17.44 -0.36
CA TYR A 164 -11.13 -16.43 0.66
C TYR A 164 -11.22 -15.01 0.12
N HIS A 165 -11.73 -14.11 0.96
CA HIS A 165 -11.44 -12.69 0.84
C HIS A 165 -10.04 -12.43 1.40
N ILE A 166 -9.18 -11.75 0.64
CA ILE A 166 -7.81 -11.46 1.03
C ILE A 166 -7.52 -9.97 1.03
N ILE A 167 -6.63 -9.56 1.92
CA ILE A 167 -6.07 -8.22 1.94
C ILE A 167 -4.60 -8.33 1.54
N THR A 168 -4.25 -7.71 0.43
CA THR A 168 -2.88 -7.67 -0.08
C THR A 168 -2.23 -6.34 0.29
N CYS A 169 -1.03 -6.41 0.87
CA CYS A 169 -0.31 -5.24 1.32
C CYS A 169 1.07 -5.18 0.64
N PRO A 170 1.20 -4.49 -0.50
CA PRO A 170 2.48 -4.33 -1.16
C PRO A 170 3.43 -3.46 -0.32
N CYS A 171 4.73 -3.67 -0.50
CA CYS A 171 5.73 -2.79 0.08
C CYS A 171 5.64 -1.38 -0.54
N ALA A 172 5.78 -0.33 0.26
CA ALA A 172 5.73 1.06 -0.20
C ALA A 172 6.81 1.42 -1.25
N MET A 173 7.88 0.64 -1.35
CA MET A 173 8.92 0.79 -2.38
C MET A 173 8.67 -0.08 -3.63
N HIS A 174 7.56 -0.80 -3.66
CA HIS A 174 7.22 -1.60 -4.83
C HIS A 174 6.51 -0.70 -5.83
N PRO A 175 6.99 -0.61 -7.10
CA PRO A 175 6.28 0.06 -8.17
C PRO A 175 4.99 -0.68 -8.52
#